data_05492b6349ba16bd9c115ae541896dd6
#
_entry.id   05492b6349ba16bd9c115ae541896dd6
#
_cell.length_a   1.000
_cell.length_b   1.000
_cell.length_c   1.000
_cell.angle_alpha   90.00
_cell.angle_beta   90.00
_cell.angle_gamma   90.00
#
_symmetry.space_group_name_H-M   'P 1'
#
loop_
_entity.id
_entity.type
_entity.pdbx_description
1 polymer ?
#
loop_
_entity_poly.entity_id
_entity_poly.type
_entity_poly.pdbx_seq_one_letter_code
_entity_poly.pdbx_strand_id
1 'polypeptide(L)'
;QARKQNIQAIGKITDDMRLDRQDILNLVMIFGPILLILALLLTKKETVGCGLFGELMGANRIITGSDCEIISLSWIQELIRNAAGDAGSAGWYAVMLLLGLLFVDPEVRARPKKIIDALSNAGILISTLYLMFLAVSIIDFCLKFTGLPTFLSLDVLGWLQALGLGQGGSVAFQLLALMLTMLMAILLGMGMPAVPAYINVALLLGPVLAGLGIANFTAHMFIFYFA
;
A
#
# COMPACT_ATOMS: atom_id res chain seq x y z
N GLN A 1 0.75 -41.30 -2.66
CA GLN A 1 0.69 -41.69 -1.24
C GLN A 1 -0.75 -41.93 -0.78
N ALA A 2 -1.72 -41.05 -1.09
CA ALA A 2 -3.13 -41.19 -0.71
C ALA A 2 -3.77 -42.50 -1.16
N ARG A 3 -3.42 -42.99 -2.37
CA ARG A 3 -3.90 -44.26 -2.91
C ARG A 3 -3.33 -45.49 -2.18
N LYS A 4 -2.13 -45.41 -1.58
CA LYS A 4 -1.52 -46.44 -0.77
C LYS A 4 -2.11 -46.55 0.65
N GLN A 5 -2.68 -45.46 1.15
CA GLN A 5 -3.25 -45.36 2.50
C GLN A 5 -4.77 -45.49 2.52
N ASN A 6 -5.39 -45.80 1.37
CA ASN A 6 -6.84 -45.96 1.23
C ASN A 6 -7.65 -44.76 1.72
N ILE A 7 -7.07 -43.57 1.59
CA ILE A 7 -7.72 -42.31 1.97
C ILE A 7 -8.78 -42.01 0.90
N GLN A 8 -10.02 -42.18 1.25
CA GLN A 8 -11.14 -41.74 0.43
C GLN A 8 -11.36 -40.24 0.59
N ALA A 9 -11.63 -39.57 -0.51
CA ALA A 9 -12.04 -38.16 -0.45
C ALA A 9 -13.33 -38.03 0.38
N ILE A 10 -13.26 -37.30 1.49
CA ILE A 10 -14.35 -37.11 2.45
C ILE A 10 -15.35 -36.03 1.95
N GLY A 11 -15.48 -35.80 0.69
CA GLY A 11 -16.45 -34.87 0.12
C GLY A 11 -17.09 -35.43 -1.12
N LYS A 12 -18.35 -35.76 -1.06
CA LYS A 12 -19.19 -35.78 -2.28
C LYS A 12 -19.38 -34.33 -2.69
N ILE A 13 -19.04 -34.00 -3.94
CA ILE A 13 -19.42 -32.69 -4.51
C ILE A 13 -20.94 -32.66 -4.48
N THR A 14 -21.49 -31.94 -3.51
CA THR A 14 -22.92 -31.66 -3.42
C THR A 14 -23.23 -30.56 -4.43
N ASP A 15 -24.45 -30.52 -4.96
CA ASP A 15 -24.86 -29.48 -5.91
C ASP A 15 -24.70 -28.08 -5.35
N ASP A 16 -24.67 -27.93 -4.04
CA ASP A 16 -24.34 -26.72 -3.29
C ASP A 16 -22.88 -26.23 -3.47
N MET A 17 -21.98 -27.06 -4.02
CA MET A 17 -20.59 -26.70 -4.33
C MET A 17 -20.41 -26.24 -5.78
N ARG A 18 -21.45 -26.17 -6.56
CA ARG A 18 -21.39 -25.61 -7.90
C ARG A 18 -21.50 -24.11 -7.82
N LEU A 19 -20.53 -23.44 -8.46
CA LEU A 19 -20.56 -21.98 -8.61
C LEU A 19 -21.85 -21.55 -9.29
N ASP A 20 -22.71 -20.88 -8.53
CA ASP A 20 -23.92 -20.25 -9.07
C ASP A 20 -23.57 -18.87 -9.66
N ARG A 21 -24.50 -18.32 -10.42
CA ARG A 21 -24.37 -16.99 -11.02
C ARG A 21 -24.11 -15.90 -9.98
N GLN A 22 -24.70 -16.06 -8.79
CA GLN A 22 -24.51 -15.14 -7.67
C GLN A 22 -23.08 -15.22 -7.12
N ASP A 23 -22.50 -16.44 -7.06
CA ASP A 23 -21.12 -16.62 -6.59
C ASP A 23 -20.11 -15.99 -7.53
N ILE A 24 -20.34 -16.09 -8.84
CA ILE A 24 -19.51 -15.44 -9.86
C ILE A 24 -19.61 -13.92 -9.71
N LEU A 25 -20.80 -13.38 -9.47
CA LEU A 25 -21.01 -11.94 -9.27
C LEU A 25 -20.32 -11.45 -8.01
N ASN A 26 -20.40 -12.20 -6.91
CA ASN A 26 -19.70 -11.93 -5.67
C ASN A 26 -18.19 -11.97 -5.86
N LEU A 27 -17.68 -12.93 -6.63
CA LEU A 27 -16.26 -13.03 -6.97
C LEU A 27 -15.79 -11.79 -7.74
N VAL A 28 -16.57 -11.36 -8.75
CA VAL A 28 -16.26 -10.16 -9.53
C VAL A 28 -16.30 -8.90 -8.67
N MET A 29 -17.27 -8.80 -7.73
CA MET A 29 -17.33 -7.67 -6.80
C MET A 29 -16.12 -7.58 -5.87
N ILE A 30 -15.53 -8.71 -5.46
CA ILE A 30 -14.36 -8.74 -4.58
C ILE A 30 -13.08 -8.50 -5.40
N PHE A 31 -12.88 -9.28 -6.45
CA PHE A 31 -11.63 -9.24 -7.22
C PHE A 31 -11.55 -8.08 -8.21
N GLY A 32 -12.68 -7.60 -8.74
CA GLY A 32 -12.72 -6.53 -9.71
C GLY A 32 -12.02 -5.25 -9.22
N PRO A 33 -12.42 -4.67 -8.09
CA PRO A 33 -11.77 -3.47 -7.54
C PRO A 33 -10.29 -3.70 -7.19
N ILE A 34 -9.94 -4.89 -6.67
CA ILE A 34 -8.56 -5.22 -6.33
C ILE A 34 -7.69 -5.27 -7.59
N LEU A 35 -8.15 -5.95 -8.62
CA LEU A 35 -7.44 -6.03 -9.90
C LEU A 35 -7.34 -4.66 -10.57
N LEU A 36 -8.38 -3.83 -10.47
CA LEU A 36 -8.34 -2.46 -10.99
C LEU A 36 -7.27 -1.63 -10.28
N ILE A 37 -7.22 -1.67 -8.94
CA ILE A 37 -6.20 -0.96 -8.17
C ILE A 37 -4.80 -1.44 -8.56
N LEU A 38 -4.57 -2.74 -8.62
CA LEU A 38 -3.28 -3.30 -9.01
C LEU A 38 -2.89 -2.89 -10.43
N ALA A 39 -3.82 -2.97 -11.37
CA ALA A 39 -3.58 -2.55 -12.75
C ALA A 39 -3.20 -1.07 -12.84
N LEU A 40 -3.92 -0.19 -12.14
CA LEU A 40 -3.64 1.24 -12.13
C LEU A 40 -2.31 1.58 -11.45
N LEU A 41 -1.98 0.92 -10.33
CA LEU A 41 -0.71 1.14 -9.63
C LEU A 41 0.51 0.64 -10.41
N LEU A 42 0.36 -0.47 -11.14
CA LEU A 42 1.43 -1.02 -11.98
C LEU A 42 1.60 -0.24 -13.30
N THR A 43 0.58 0.51 -13.72
CA THR A 43 0.63 1.29 -14.95
C THR A 43 1.42 2.57 -14.73
N LYS A 44 2.45 2.81 -15.54
CA LYS A 44 3.19 4.07 -15.52
C LYS A 44 2.43 5.15 -16.30
N LYS A 45 2.41 6.37 -15.81
CA LYS A 45 1.74 7.53 -16.47
C LYS A 45 2.18 7.72 -17.92
N GLU A 46 3.46 7.46 -18.20
CA GLU A 46 4.07 7.60 -19.53
C GLU A 46 3.54 6.54 -20.51
N THR A 47 3.23 5.32 -20.03
CA THR A 47 2.80 4.21 -20.90
C THR A 47 1.34 4.33 -21.34
N VAL A 48 0.51 5.13 -20.68
CA VAL A 48 -0.90 5.29 -21.01
C VAL A 48 -1.08 5.97 -22.37
N GLY A 49 -0.22 6.94 -22.72
CA GLY A 49 -0.26 7.63 -24.01
C GLY A 49 0.67 7.03 -25.08
N CYS A 50 1.81 6.49 -24.66
CA CYS A 50 2.89 6.07 -25.54
C CYS A 50 3.04 4.57 -25.71
N GLY A 51 2.40 3.77 -24.85
CA GLY A 51 2.43 2.30 -24.92
C GLY A 51 1.30 1.72 -25.77
N LEU A 52 1.16 0.42 -25.67
CA LEU A 52 0.18 -0.41 -26.38
C LEU A 52 -1.27 0.10 -26.16
N PHE A 53 -1.58 0.62 -24.99
CA PHE A 53 -2.87 1.26 -24.68
C PHE A 53 -3.09 2.58 -25.43
N GLY A 54 -2.03 3.38 -25.64
CA GLY A 54 -2.10 4.59 -26.43
C GLY A 54 -2.42 4.28 -27.91
N GLU A 55 -1.91 3.18 -28.42
CA GLU A 55 -2.15 2.71 -29.79
C GLU A 55 -3.56 2.17 -29.98
N LEU A 56 -4.01 1.32 -29.07
CA LEU A 56 -5.35 0.75 -29.08
C LEU A 56 -6.47 1.78 -28.94
N MET A 57 -6.24 2.84 -28.16
CA MET A 57 -7.23 3.87 -27.87
C MET A 57 -7.09 5.14 -28.74
N GLY A 58 -6.18 5.14 -29.72
CA GLY A 58 -6.07 6.22 -30.70
C GLY A 58 -5.56 7.55 -30.11
N ALA A 59 -4.56 7.51 -29.24
CA ALA A 59 -3.93 8.73 -28.71
C ALA A 59 -3.19 9.49 -29.82
N ASN A 60 -3.41 10.82 -29.92
CA ASN A 60 -2.61 11.69 -30.78
C ASN A 60 -1.25 11.91 -30.14
N ARG A 61 -0.21 11.32 -30.74
CA ARG A 61 1.17 11.33 -30.25
C ARG A 61 2.15 11.58 -31.37
N ILE A 62 3.25 12.25 -31.07
CA ILE A 62 4.41 12.38 -31.96
C ILE A 62 5.51 11.50 -31.38
N ILE A 63 5.99 10.56 -32.18
CA ILE A 63 7.11 9.69 -31.84
C ILE A 63 8.34 10.21 -32.57
N THR A 64 9.33 10.72 -31.84
CA THR A 64 10.61 11.19 -32.40
C THR A 64 11.72 10.32 -31.85
N GLY A 65 12.05 9.24 -32.58
CA GLY A 65 13.05 8.27 -32.12
C GLY A 65 12.63 7.49 -30.88
N SER A 66 13.31 7.68 -29.76
CA SER A 66 12.97 7.06 -28.47
C SER A 66 11.99 7.85 -27.63
N ASP A 67 11.73 9.13 -28.00
CA ASP A 67 10.90 10.03 -27.22
C ASP A 67 9.47 10.04 -27.79
N CYS A 68 8.51 9.99 -26.90
CA CYS A 68 7.10 10.01 -27.23
C CYS A 68 6.45 11.22 -26.55
N GLU A 69 6.00 12.18 -27.37
CA GLU A 69 5.30 13.36 -26.90
C GLU A 69 3.80 13.21 -27.13
N ILE A 70 3.03 13.34 -26.07
CA ILE A 70 1.58 13.18 -26.09
C ILE A 70 0.96 14.54 -26.39
N ILE A 71 0.27 14.67 -27.52
CA ILE A 71 -0.42 15.91 -27.93
C ILE A 71 -1.80 15.99 -27.30
N SER A 72 -2.59 14.92 -27.44
CA SER A 72 -3.93 14.86 -26.85
C SER A 72 -4.32 13.43 -26.51
N LEU A 73 -5.00 13.28 -25.38
CA LEU A 73 -5.54 12.01 -24.89
C LEU A 73 -7.07 12.04 -24.99
N SER A 74 -7.67 10.88 -25.22
CA SER A 74 -9.11 10.71 -25.01
C SER A 74 -9.43 10.88 -23.52
N TRP A 75 -10.65 11.31 -23.18
CA TRP A 75 -11.08 11.50 -21.80
C TRP A 75 -10.88 10.24 -20.93
N ILE A 76 -11.05 9.04 -21.48
CA ILE A 76 -10.80 7.77 -20.80
C ILE A 76 -9.32 7.58 -20.52
N GLN A 77 -8.45 7.89 -21.49
CA GLN A 77 -7.01 7.80 -21.32
C GLN A 77 -6.49 8.79 -20.28
N GLU A 78 -7.04 9.99 -20.26
CA GLU A 78 -6.71 11.01 -19.27
C GLU A 78 -7.14 10.56 -17.85
N LEU A 79 -8.30 9.94 -17.74
CA LEU A 79 -8.81 9.37 -16.49
C LEU A 79 -7.89 8.25 -15.99
N ILE A 80 -7.47 7.32 -16.86
CA ILE A 80 -6.52 6.26 -16.52
C ILE A 80 -5.14 6.84 -16.16
N ARG A 81 -4.66 7.83 -16.90
CA ARG A 81 -3.37 8.49 -16.64
C ARG A 81 -3.35 9.20 -15.29
N ASN A 82 -4.45 9.84 -14.91
CA ASN A 82 -4.58 10.51 -13.61
C ASN A 82 -4.56 9.49 -12.45
N ALA A 83 -5.12 8.31 -12.66
CA ALA A 83 -5.12 7.24 -11.68
C ALA A 83 -3.83 6.40 -11.66
N ALA A 84 -3.05 6.42 -12.75
CA ALA A 84 -1.86 5.60 -12.90
C ALA A 84 -0.78 6.00 -11.89
N GLY A 85 -0.30 5.03 -11.11
CA GLY A 85 0.74 5.21 -10.11
C GLY A 85 0.33 6.03 -8.89
N ASP A 86 -0.95 6.42 -8.77
CA ASP A 86 -1.48 7.13 -7.59
C ASP A 86 -2.51 6.28 -6.84
N ALA A 87 -2.17 5.90 -5.60
CA ALA A 87 -3.01 5.03 -4.79
C ALA A 87 -4.35 5.66 -4.41
N GLY A 88 -4.37 6.99 -4.19
CA GLY A 88 -5.59 7.71 -3.84
C GLY A 88 -6.61 7.69 -4.98
N SER A 89 -6.18 8.08 -6.17
CA SER A 89 -7.03 8.08 -7.37
C SER A 89 -7.45 6.66 -7.77
N ALA A 90 -6.53 5.69 -7.70
CA ALA A 90 -6.85 4.30 -7.99
C ALA A 90 -7.92 3.74 -7.02
N GLY A 91 -7.81 4.06 -5.73
CA GLY A 91 -8.81 3.71 -4.72
C GLY A 91 -10.17 4.33 -5.01
N TRP A 92 -10.20 5.61 -5.40
CA TRP A 92 -11.43 6.30 -5.77
C TRP A 92 -12.15 5.63 -6.96
N TYR A 93 -11.42 5.29 -8.01
CA TYR A 93 -12.00 4.58 -9.17
C TYR A 93 -12.48 3.17 -8.83
N ALA A 94 -11.77 2.48 -7.92
CA ALA A 94 -12.19 1.18 -7.43
C ALA A 94 -13.51 1.26 -6.65
N VAL A 95 -13.69 2.30 -5.82
CA VAL A 95 -14.96 2.56 -5.11
C VAL A 95 -16.09 2.82 -6.11
N MET A 96 -15.85 3.64 -7.15
CA MET A 96 -16.84 3.91 -8.19
C MET A 96 -17.22 2.63 -8.96
N LEU A 97 -16.24 1.81 -9.30
CA LEU A 97 -16.49 0.50 -9.92
C LEU A 97 -17.34 -0.39 -8.99
N LEU A 98 -16.98 -0.48 -7.71
CA LEU A 98 -17.70 -1.28 -6.73
C LEU A 98 -19.15 -0.81 -6.59
N LEU A 99 -19.39 0.49 -6.49
CA LEU A 99 -20.73 1.06 -6.44
C LEU A 99 -21.53 0.70 -7.69
N GLY A 100 -20.92 0.79 -8.87
CA GLY A 100 -21.53 0.37 -10.14
C GLY A 100 -21.90 -1.11 -10.15
N LEU A 101 -21.00 -1.98 -9.69
CA LEU A 101 -21.24 -3.43 -9.59
C LEU A 101 -22.33 -3.77 -8.57
N LEU A 102 -22.44 -3.04 -7.45
CA LEU A 102 -23.49 -3.23 -6.46
C LEU A 102 -24.89 -2.99 -7.06
N PHE A 103 -25.03 -2.08 -8.03
CA PHE A 103 -26.31 -1.89 -8.73
C PHE A 103 -26.69 -3.03 -9.69
N VAL A 104 -25.72 -3.87 -10.07
CA VAL A 104 -25.98 -5.07 -10.89
C VAL A 104 -26.61 -6.17 -10.04
N ASP A 105 -26.35 -6.21 -8.74
CA ASP A 105 -26.92 -7.19 -7.82
C ASP A 105 -28.44 -6.93 -7.61
N PRO A 106 -29.29 -7.92 -7.96
CA PRO A 106 -30.74 -7.78 -7.79
C PRO A 106 -31.15 -7.58 -6.32
N GLU A 107 -30.41 -8.15 -5.37
CA GLU A 107 -30.69 -8.05 -3.95
C GLU A 107 -30.44 -6.63 -3.42
N VAL A 108 -29.38 -5.99 -3.87
CA VAL A 108 -29.04 -4.60 -3.51
C VAL A 108 -30.02 -3.62 -4.18
N ARG A 109 -30.38 -3.89 -5.44
CA ARG A 109 -31.39 -3.09 -6.18
C ARG A 109 -32.74 -3.11 -5.48
N ALA A 110 -33.14 -4.25 -4.91
CA ALA A 110 -34.41 -4.37 -4.18
C ALA A 110 -34.39 -3.64 -2.82
N ARG A 111 -33.19 -3.45 -2.23
CA ARG A 111 -33.02 -2.82 -0.91
C ARG A 111 -31.87 -1.79 -0.91
N PRO A 112 -32.07 -0.61 -1.51
CA PRO A 112 -31.01 0.40 -1.63
C PRO A 112 -30.48 0.91 -0.27
N LYS A 113 -31.21 0.72 0.81
CA LYS A 113 -30.75 1.01 2.17
C LYS A 113 -29.46 0.26 2.52
N LYS A 114 -29.24 -0.94 1.98
CA LYS A 114 -28.00 -1.69 2.20
C LYS A 114 -26.75 -0.92 1.76
N ILE A 115 -26.82 -0.12 0.69
CA ILE A 115 -25.71 0.73 0.23
C ILE A 115 -25.44 1.84 1.24
N ILE A 116 -26.50 2.47 1.77
CA ILE A 116 -26.39 3.54 2.77
C ILE A 116 -25.77 2.99 4.06
N ASP A 117 -26.21 1.82 4.50
CA ASP A 117 -25.66 1.18 5.70
C ASP A 117 -24.17 0.80 5.50
N ALA A 118 -23.80 0.29 4.33
CA ALA A 118 -22.42 -0.01 3.98
C ALA A 118 -21.55 1.25 3.96
N LEU A 119 -22.03 2.33 3.35
CA LEU A 119 -21.35 3.63 3.32
C LEU A 119 -21.22 4.24 4.72
N SER A 120 -22.26 4.11 5.56
CA SER A 120 -22.22 4.56 6.95
C SER A 120 -21.17 3.81 7.76
N ASN A 121 -21.11 2.48 7.64
CA ASN A 121 -20.10 1.67 8.31
C ASN A 121 -18.69 2.00 7.81
N ALA A 122 -18.51 2.17 6.50
CA ALA A 122 -17.25 2.63 5.93
C ALA A 122 -16.85 4.01 6.45
N GLY A 123 -17.81 4.93 6.58
CA GLY A 123 -17.60 6.27 7.14
C GLY A 123 -17.09 6.23 8.59
N ILE A 124 -17.63 5.33 9.42
CA ILE A 124 -17.17 5.14 10.80
C ILE A 124 -15.71 4.66 10.83
N LEU A 125 -15.37 3.66 9.99
CA LEU A 125 -14.01 3.15 9.89
C LEU A 125 -13.04 4.24 9.41
N ILE A 126 -13.41 4.98 8.38
CA ILE A 126 -12.60 6.09 7.83
C ILE A 126 -12.40 7.17 8.89
N SER A 127 -13.45 7.54 9.63
CA SER A 127 -13.36 8.54 10.69
C SER A 127 -12.40 8.12 11.80
N THR A 128 -12.44 6.86 12.20
CA THR A 128 -11.54 6.31 13.20
C THR A 128 -10.09 6.35 12.72
N LEU A 129 -9.83 5.91 11.48
CA LEU A 129 -8.49 5.99 10.87
C LEU A 129 -8.02 7.44 10.73
N TYR A 130 -8.89 8.35 10.32
CA TYR A 130 -8.57 9.76 10.19
C TYR A 130 -8.15 10.38 11.52
N LEU A 131 -8.87 10.09 12.60
CA LEU A 131 -8.50 10.56 13.94
C LEU A 131 -7.14 10.00 14.40
N MET A 132 -6.85 8.74 14.08
CA MET A 132 -5.53 8.16 14.34
C MET A 132 -4.43 8.87 13.55
N PHE A 133 -4.64 9.12 12.25
CA PHE A 133 -3.69 9.87 11.42
C PHE A 133 -3.48 11.30 11.95
N LEU A 134 -4.54 11.95 12.40
CA LEU A 134 -4.46 13.30 12.97
C LEU A 134 -3.60 13.29 14.25
N ALA A 135 -3.81 12.32 15.14
CA ALA A 135 -3.01 12.18 16.34
C ALA A 135 -1.52 11.96 16.02
N VAL A 136 -1.23 11.07 15.04
CA VAL A 136 0.13 10.82 14.57
C VAL A 136 0.76 12.07 13.95
N SER A 137 -0.01 12.85 13.18
CA SER A 137 0.46 14.10 12.57
C SER A 137 0.85 15.14 13.60
N ILE A 138 0.13 15.21 14.73
CA ILE A 138 0.48 16.10 15.84
C ILE A 138 1.81 15.66 16.47
N ILE A 139 1.99 14.36 16.70
CA ILE A 139 3.24 13.81 17.22
C ILE A 139 4.39 14.12 16.26
N ASP A 140 4.22 13.86 14.96
CA ASP A 140 5.21 14.15 13.93
C ASP A 140 5.60 15.64 13.90
N PHE A 141 4.61 16.52 13.97
CA PHE A 141 4.85 17.96 14.07
C PHE A 141 5.69 18.32 15.30
N CYS A 142 5.32 17.79 16.48
CA CYS A 142 6.08 18.03 17.71
C CYS A 142 7.52 17.49 17.61
N LEU A 143 7.70 16.31 17.05
CA LEU A 143 9.03 15.71 16.86
C LEU A 143 9.89 16.54 15.91
N LYS A 144 9.34 16.99 14.80
CA LYS A 144 10.05 17.85 13.83
C LYS A 144 10.37 19.21 14.43
N PHE A 145 9.43 19.81 15.14
CA PHE A 145 9.61 21.13 15.76
C PHE A 145 10.69 21.11 16.84
N THR A 146 10.76 20.05 17.64
CA THR A 146 11.80 19.89 18.68
C THR A 146 13.14 19.45 18.12
N GLY A 147 13.24 19.02 16.87
CA GLY A 147 14.44 18.44 16.27
C GLY A 147 14.87 17.11 16.92
N LEU A 148 13.98 16.50 17.70
CA LEU A 148 14.25 15.27 18.44
C LEU A 148 14.82 14.14 17.57
N PRO A 149 14.34 13.88 16.34
CA PRO A 149 14.88 12.82 15.49
C PRO A 149 16.37 13.02 15.17
N THR A 150 16.76 14.26 14.89
CA THR A 150 18.17 14.59 14.59
C THR A 150 19.04 14.46 15.84
N PHE A 151 18.54 14.96 16.97
CA PHE A 151 19.25 14.87 18.25
C PHE A 151 19.43 13.40 18.67
N LEU A 152 18.35 12.62 18.60
CA LEU A 152 18.38 11.19 18.93
C LEU A 152 19.35 10.40 18.03
N SER A 153 19.43 10.75 16.75
CA SER A 153 20.35 10.08 15.82
C SER A 153 21.81 10.36 16.18
N LEU A 154 22.13 11.59 16.57
CA LEU A 154 23.49 11.96 16.97
C LEU A 154 23.88 11.31 18.31
N ASP A 155 22.98 11.29 19.27
CA ASP A 155 23.22 10.68 20.57
C ASP A 155 23.36 9.17 20.49
N VAL A 156 22.48 8.50 19.76
CA VAL A 156 22.56 7.05 19.55
C VAL A 156 23.86 6.67 18.85
N LEU A 157 24.24 7.42 17.82
CA LEU A 157 25.52 7.19 17.12
C LEU A 157 26.71 7.47 18.06
N GLY A 158 26.66 8.53 18.86
CA GLY A 158 27.68 8.85 19.86
C GLY A 158 27.82 7.77 20.93
N TRP A 159 26.71 7.24 21.43
CA TRP A 159 26.71 6.15 22.41
C TRP A 159 27.28 4.86 21.82
N LEU A 160 26.91 4.52 20.61
CA LEU A 160 27.43 3.36 19.91
C LEU A 160 28.94 3.47 19.67
N GLN A 161 29.43 4.68 19.37
CA GLN A 161 30.86 4.97 19.24
C GLN A 161 31.59 4.87 20.59
N ALA A 162 31.00 5.39 21.67
CA ALA A 162 31.58 5.33 23.00
C ALA A 162 31.71 3.89 23.57
N LEU A 163 30.87 2.97 23.13
CA LEU A 163 30.96 1.55 23.46
C LEU A 163 32.12 0.82 22.79
N GLY A 164 32.99 1.54 22.06
CA GLY A 164 34.15 0.95 21.37
C GLY A 164 33.80 0.15 20.10
N LEU A 165 32.53 0.14 19.73
CA LEU A 165 32.02 -0.51 18.52
C LEU A 165 32.15 0.41 17.28
N GLY A 166 32.63 1.64 17.51
CA GLY A 166 32.47 2.78 16.61
C GLY A 166 33.64 3.07 15.69
N GLN A 167 34.40 2.10 15.25
CA GLN A 167 35.13 2.34 14.00
C GLN A 167 34.19 2.01 12.84
N GLY A 168 33.63 3.06 12.22
CA GLY A 168 32.62 2.98 11.18
C GLY A 168 33.00 1.98 10.11
N GLY A 169 32.26 0.89 10.06
CA GLY A 169 32.43 -0.18 9.10
C GLY A 169 32.46 -1.60 9.66
N SER A 170 32.49 -1.79 10.99
CA SER A 170 32.41 -3.16 11.49
C SER A 170 30.99 -3.70 11.30
N VAL A 171 30.88 -4.88 10.69
CA VAL A 171 29.61 -5.59 10.48
C VAL A 171 28.85 -5.78 11.81
N ALA A 172 29.58 -5.98 12.91
CA ALA A 172 29.02 -6.12 14.24
C ALA A 172 28.28 -4.85 14.71
N PHE A 173 28.84 -3.67 14.43
CA PHE A 173 28.21 -2.40 14.76
C PHE A 173 26.92 -2.16 13.97
N GLN A 174 26.94 -2.44 12.67
CA GLN A 174 25.75 -2.33 11.82
C GLN A 174 24.65 -3.30 12.27
N LEU A 175 25.00 -4.55 12.60
CA LEU A 175 24.05 -5.54 13.08
C LEU A 175 23.41 -5.12 14.41
N LEU A 176 24.20 -4.61 15.36
CA LEU A 176 23.67 -4.17 16.65
C LEU A 176 22.73 -2.97 16.49
N ALA A 177 23.06 -2.02 15.63
CA ALA A 177 22.21 -0.89 15.33
C ALA A 177 20.91 -1.32 14.63
N LEU A 178 20.97 -2.27 13.71
CA LEU A 178 19.80 -2.85 13.07
C LEU A 178 18.91 -3.60 14.07
N MET A 179 19.50 -4.37 14.99
CA MET A 179 18.75 -5.05 16.04
C MET A 179 18.03 -4.06 16.97
N LEU A 180 18.72 -2.98 17.36
CA LEU A 180 18.12 -1.92 18.17
C LEU A 180 16.97 -1.23 17.43
N THR A 181 17.17 -0.90 16.16
CA THR A 181 16.15 -0.31 15.30
C THR A 181 14.95 -1.24 15.13
N MET A 182 15.17 -2.52 14.95
CA MET A 182 14.13 -3.55 14.87
C MET A 182 13.30 -3.59 16.16
N LEU A 183 13.96 -3.63 17.32
CA LEU A 183 13.27 -3.64 18.61
C LEU A 183 12.41 -2.39 18.80
N MET A 184 12.97 -1.22 18.50
CA MET A 184 12.24 0.04 18.57
C MET A 184 11.07 0.08 17.57
N ALA A 185 11.24 -0.42 16.35
CA ALA A 185 10.18 -0.52 15.36
C ALA A 185 9.02 -1.40 15.85
N ILE A 186 9.31 -2.56 16.41
CA ILE A 186 8.31 -3.46 16.99
C ILE A 186 7.58 -2.80 18.16
N LEU A 187 8.31 -2.17 19.09
CA LEU A 187 7.71 -1.51 20.24
C LEU A 187 6.78 -0.37 19.84
N LEU A 188 7.19 0.45 18.88
CA LEU A 188 6.37 1.56 18.37
C LEU A 188 5.20 1.05 17.51
N GLY A 189 5.40 -0.04 16.79
CA GLY A 189 4.37 -0.64 15.91
C GLY A 189 3.25 -1.37 16.65
N MET A 190 3.48 -1.89 17.86
CA MET A 190 2.53 -2.73 18.59
C MET A 190 1.18 -2.06 18.91
N GLY A 191 1.12 -0.74 18.95
CA GLY A 191 -0.09 -0.01 19.35
C GLY A 191 -0.78 0.78 18.23
N MET A 192 -0.24 0.75 17.02
CA MET A 192 -0.68 1.60 15.92
C MET A 192 -0.97 0.78 14.65
N PRO A 193 -1.88 1.27 13.76
CA PRO A 193 -2.02 0.70 12.42
C PRO A 193 -0.69 0.79 11.65
N ALA A 194 -0.45 -0.14 10.73
CA ALA A 194 0.84 -0.31 10.04
C ALA A 194 1.38 0.97 9.36
N VAL A 195 0.52 1.75 8.71
CA VAL A 195 0.96 2.98 8.00
C VAL A 195 1.44 4.07 8.96
N PRO A 196 0.67 4.47 10.01
CA PRO A 196 1.16 5.40 11.03
C PRO A 196 2.41 4.90 11.76
N ALA A 197 2.46 3.60 12.09
CA ALA A 197 3.60 3.00 12.73
C ALA A 197 4.87 3.16 11.88
N TYR A 198 4.80 2.80 10.60
CA TYR A 198 5.90 2.98 9.66
C TYR A 198 6.37 4.45 9.58
N ILE A 199 5.44 5.40 9.43
CA ILE A 199 5.80 6.82 9.32
C ILE A 199 6.56 7.29 10.55
N ASN A 200 6.07 6.99 11.76
CA ASN A 200 6.73 7.39 13.00
C ASN A 200 8.12 6.76 13.15
N VAL A 201 8.23 5.47 12.90
CA VAL A 201 9.52 4.76 12.99
C VAL A 201 10.50 5.28 11.94
N ALA A 202 10.04 5.52 10.70
CA ALA A 202 10.87 6.06 9.63
C ALA A 202 11.40 7.46 9.96
N LEU A 203 10.58 8.30 10.57
CA LEU A 203 11.00 9.65 10.99
C LEU A 203 12.01 9.64 12.13
N LEU A 204 11.84 8.74 13.11
CA LEU A 204 12.73 8.66 14.27
C LEU A 204 14.05 7.94 13.95
N LEU A 205 13.99 6.82 13.25
CA LEU A 205 15.12 5.91 13.07
C LEU A 205 15.74 5.96 11.67
N GLY A 206 15.03 6.53 10.68
CA GLY A 206 15.57 6.73 9.34
C GLY A 206 16.90 7.48 9.30
N PRO A 207 17.02 8.65 9.99
CA PRO A 207 18.27 9.39 10.08
C PRO A 207 19.41 8.59 10.74
N VAL A 208 19.10 7.75 11.73
CA VAL A 208 20.09 6.86 12.38
C VAL A 208 20.66 5.86 11.39
N LEU A 209 19.78 5.18 10.63
CA LEU A 209 20.19 4.19 9.63
C LEU A 209 20.96 4.83 8.48
N ALA A 210 20.56 6.03 8.06
CA ALA A 210 21.29 6.79 7.04
C ALA A 210 22.70 7.19 7.54
N GLY A 211 22.83 7.60 8.82
CA GLY A 211 24.11 7.89 9.45
C GLY A 211 25.06 6.67 9.56
N LEU A 212 24.50 5.46 9.54
CA LEU A 212 25.25 4.20 9.48
C LEU A 212 25.70 3.82 8.05
N GLY A 213 25.38 4.64 7.05
CA GLY A 213 25.70 4.39 5.66
C GLY A 213 24.77 3.41 4.96
N ILE A 214 23.62 3.09 5.56
CA ILE A 214 22.60 2.23 4.93
C ILE A 214 21.85 3.05 3.90
N ALA A 215 21.74 2.51 2.67
CA ALA A 215 21.00 3.17 1.61
C ALA A 215 19.53 3.44 2.02
N ASN A 216 19.01 4.63 1.73
CA ASN A 216 17.66 5.06 2.13
C ASN A 216 16.58 4.04 1.79
N PHE A 217 16.61 3.47 0.60
CA PHE A 217 15.64 2.46 0.18
C PHE A 217 15.68 1.22 1.10
N THR A 218 16.88 0.72 1.40
CA THR A 218 17.08 -0.43 2.29
C THR A 218 16.61 -0.13 3.72
N ALA A 219 16.92 1.08 4.23
CA ALA A 219 16.47 1.52 5.53
C ALA A 219 14.94 1.59 5.63
N HIS A 220 14.28 2.17 4.62
CA HIS A 220 12.82 2.23 4.56
C HIS A 220 12.16 0.86 4.45
N MET A 221 12.71 -0.04 3.63
CA MET A 221 12.22 -1.42 3.52
C MET A 221 12.39 -2.19 4.83
N PHE A 222 13.49 -2.01 5.51
CA PHE A 222 13.74 -2.62 6.82
C PHE A 222 12.72 -2.14 7.86
N ILE A 223 12.52 -0.82 7.96
CA ILE A 223 11.54 -0.25 8.88
C ILE A 223 10.13 -0.73 8.56
N PHE A 224 9.75 -0.73 7.27
CA PHE A 224 8.43 -1.18 6.83
C PHE A 224 8.14 -2.63 7.20
N TYR A 225 9.16 -3.48 7.19
CA TYR A 225 9.01 -4.90 7.51
C TYR A 225 8.78 -5.16 9.00
N PHE A 226 9.32 -4.31 9.88
CA PHE A 226 9.25 -4.49 11.33
C PHE A 226 8.25 -3.56 12.04
N ALA A 227 7.79 -2.50 11.41
CA ALA A 227 6.77 -1.60 11.95
C ALA A 227 5.36 -2.05 11.58
#